data_911c0156204b8fad0c6cab49c9f618ae
#
_entry.id   911c0156204b8fad0c6cab49c9f618ae
#
_cell.length_a   1.000
_cell.length_b   1.000
_cell.length_c   1.000
_cell.angle_alpha   90.00
_cell.angle_beta   90.00
_cell.angle_gamma   90.00
#
_symmetry.space_group_name_H-M   'P 1'
#
loop_
_entity.id
_entity.type
_entity.pdbx_description
1 polymer ?
#
loop_
_entity_poly.entity_id
_entity_poly.type
_entity_poly.pdbx_seq_one_letter_code
_entity_poly.pdbx_strand_id
1 'polypeptide(L)'
;MHFVRTEDLKTGMRLARPVYNKKSILLFDRNSLLSLQAIESIRNFGLIGVYVLEPAEPLPPLTQEDLEFERFQIQAVSAIEEEQDRILKTRKQNRTQSIADMVIRNYGHLDEKINFYQNLRSREDYFSRHSLNVAILCAMVTHVMNIRREEQYHTVCAAILHDMGKVKKHDDVYSGAPYTREDMLRNCETQ
;
A
#
# COMPACT_ATOMS: atom_id res chain seq x y z
N MET A 1 20.14 -2.37 0.85
CA MET A 1 18.80 -2.68 0.28
C MET A 1 18.26 -1.42 -0.38
N HIS A 2 17.86 -1.49 -1.65
CA HIS A 2 17.26 -0.38 -2.40
C HIS A 2 16.12 -0.86 -3.28
N PHE A 3 15.23 0.07 -3.67
CA PHE A 3 14.09 -0.23 -4.53
C PHE A 3 14.51 -0.13 -6.00
N VAL A 4 14.21 -1.16 -6.80
CA VAL A 4 14.46 -1.19 -8.24
C VAL A 4 13.14 -1.33 -8.97
N ARG A 5 12.91 -0.48 -9.98
CA ARG A 5 11.72 -0.54 -10.83
C ARG A 5 11.71 -1.82 -11.65
N THR A 6 10.53 -2.31 -11.97
CA THR A 6 10.38 -3.56 -12.76
C THR A 6 11.07 -3.48 -14.11
N GLU A 7 11.09 -2.31 -14.74
CA GLU A 7 11.78 -2.05 -16.02
C GLU A 7 13.31 -2.12 -15.94
N ASP A 8 13.88 -1.84 -14.75
CA ASP A 8 15.32 -1.81 -14.48
C ASP A 8 15.83 -3.12 -13.86
N LEU A 9 14.97 -4.11 -13.64
CA LEU A 9 15.34 -5.40 -13.06
C LEU A 9 16.26 -6.18 -14.01
N LYS A 10 17.30 -6.77 -13.44
CA LYS A 10 18.28 -7.62 -14.16
C LYS A 10 18.36 -9.00 -13.51
N THR A 11 18.64 -10.00 -14.33
CA THR A 11 18.93 -11.36 -13.85
C THR A 11 20.10 -11.36 -12.89
N GLY A 12 20.00 -12.17 -11.86
CA GLY A 12 21.02 -12.27 -10.81
C GLY A 12 20.87 -11.25 -9.69
N MET A 13 19.96 -10.27 -9.80
CA MET A 13 19.60 -9.43 -8.65
C MET A 13 18.98 -10.29 -7.55
N ARG A 14 19.33 -10.01 -6.29
CA ARG A 14 18.90 -10.77 -5.12
C ARG A 14 17.82 -10.03 -4.36
N LEU A 15 16.68 -10.66 -4.13
CA LEU A 15 15.55 -10.06 -3.42
C LEU A 15 15.91 -9.81 -1.94
N ALA A 16 15.65 -8.60 -1.47
CA ALA A 16 15.78 -8.24 -0.08
C ALA A 16 14.57 -8.68 0.76
N ARG A 17 13.41 -8.78 0.12
CA ARG A 17 12.14 -9.08 0.77
C ARG A 17 11.32 -10.08 -0.04
N PRO A 18 10.39 -10.81 0.59
CA PRO A 18 9.50 -11.70 -0.12
C PRO A 18 8.55 -10.89 -1.03
N VAL A 19 8.14 -11.47 -2.12
CA VAL A 19 7.21 -10.88 -3.10
C VAL A 19 5.92 -11.66 -3.10
N TYR A 20 4.80 -11.01 -2.84
CA TYR A 20 3.48 -11.61 -2.81
C TYR A 20 2.60 -11.07 -3.94
N ASN A 21 1.62 -11.84 -4.36
CA ASN A 21 0.55 -11.35 -5.23
C ASN A 21 -0.57 -10.67 -4.41
N LYS A 22 -1.59 -10.12 -5.10
CA LYS A 22 -2.76 -9.48 -4.49
C LYS A 22 -3.56 -10.38 -3.55
N LYS A 23 -3.45 -11.71 -3.71
CA LYS A 23 -4.13 -12.72 -2.88
C LYS A 23 -3.27 -13.19 -1.71
N SER A 24 -2.21 -12.49 -1.35
CA SER A 24 -1.26 -12.86 -0.28
C SER A 24 -0.50 -14.17 -0.55
N ILE A 25 -0.45 -14.62 -1.81
CA ILE A 25 0.32 -15.81 -2.17
C ILE A 25 1.76 -15.38 -2.42
N LEU A 26 2.70 -16.04 -1.74
CA LEU A 26 4.14 -15.83 -1.93
C LEU A 26 4.52 -16.23 -3.36
N LEU A 27 5.08 -15.29 -4.12
CA LEU A 27 5.59 -15.53 -5.47
C LEU A 27 7.08 -15.85 -5.45
N PHE A 28 7.85 -15.05 -4.72
CA PHE A 28 9.29 -15.22 -4.57
C PHE A 28 9.67 -14.90 -3.14
N ASP A 29 10.52 -15.76 -2.56
CA ASP A 29 11.02 -15.52 -1.22
C ASP A 29 12.21 -14.54 -1.23
N ARG A 30 12.47 -13.92 -0.08
CA ARG A 30 13.65 -13.11 0.14
C ARG A 30 14.91 -13.96 -0.11
N ASN A 31 16.00 -13.33 -0.49
CA ASN A 31 17.26 -13.96 -0.87
C ASN A 31 17.21 -14.72 -2.20
N SER A 32 16.06 -14.82 -2.87
CA SER A 32 15.97 -15.43 -4.19
C SER A 32 16.68 -14.58 -5.23
N LEU A 33 17.38 -15.24 -6.16
CA LEU A 33 17.96 -14.60 -7.33
C LEU A 33 16.89 -14.47 -8.43
N LEU A 34 16.80 -13.29 -9.02
CA LEU A 34 15.87 -13.05 -10.12
C LEU A 34 16.37 -13.72 -11.41
N SER A 35 15.57 -14.63 -11.94
CA SER A 35 15.71 -15.16 -13.29
C SER A 35 14.93 -14.28 -14.29
N LEU A 36 15.14 -14.48 -15.60
CA LEU A 36 14.31 -13.84 -16.63
C LEU A 36 12.82 -14.13 -16.41
N GLN A 37 12.47 -15.37 -16.10
CA GLN A 37 11.08 -15.78 -15.84
C GLN A 37 10.50 -15.09 -14.60
N ALA A 38 11.32 -14.91 -13.55
CA ALA A 38 10.90 -14.19 -12.34
C ALA A 38 10.63 -12.71 -12.65
N ILE A 39 11.47 -12.06 -13.45
CA ILE A 39 11.28 -10.66 -13.88
C ILE A 39 10.02 -10.51 -14.74
N GLU A 40 9.78 -11.43 -15.68
CA GLU A 40 8.56 -11.45 -16.48
C GLU A 40 7.31 -11.66 -15.60
N SER A 41 7.39 -12.55 -14.64
CA SER A 41 6.30 -12.76 -13.67
C SER A 41 6.00 -11.50 -12.86
N ILE A 42 7.03 -10.83 -12.32
CA ILE A 42 6.90 -9.56 -11.60
C ILE A 42 6.21 -8.51 -12.48
N ARG A 43 6.58 -8.44 -13.75
CA ARG A 43 5.98 -7.53 -14.74
C ARG A 43 4.52 -7.89 -15.02
N ASN A 44 4.22 -9.16 -15.23
CA ASN A 44 2.85 -9.65 -15.51
C ASN A 44 1.90 -9.46 -14.32
N PHE A 45 2.42 -9.50 -13.08
CA PHE A 45 1.64 -9.14 -11.88
C PHE A 45 1.47 -7.62 -11.68
N GLY A 46 1.98 -6.80 -12.60
CA GLY A 46 1.83 -5.34 -12.56
C GLY A 46 2.62 -4.66 -11.46
N LEU A 47 3.64 -5.32 -10.90
CA LEU A 47 4.46 -4.74 -9.83
C LEU A 47 5.32 -3.61 -10.40
N ILE A 48 5.36 -2.46 -9.70
CA ILE A 48 6.17 -1.30 -10.12
C ILE A 48 7.66 -1.57 -9.91
N GLY A 49 8.01 -2.40 -8.93
CA GLY A 49 9.37 -2.76 -8.60
C GLY A 49 9.45 -3.60 -7.34
N VAL A 50 10.65 -3.98 -6.99
CA VAL A 50 10.96 -4.81 -5.81
C VAL A 50 12.19 -4.28 -5.08
N TYR A 51 12.34 -4.68 -3.81
CA TYR A 51 13.55 -4.38 -3.05
C TYR A 51 14.61 -5.44 -3.32
N VAL A 52 15.81 -4.98 -3.70
CA VAL A 52 16.97 -5.84 -3.95
C VAL A 52 18.12 -5.51 -3.00
N LEU A 53 18.99 -6.49 -2.82
CA LEU A 53 20.24 -6.36 -2.08
C LEU A 53 21.38 -6.04 -3.03
N GLU A 54 22.34 -5.25 -2.56
CA GLU A 54 23.63 -5.10 -3.23
C GLU A 54 24.40 -6.42 -3.22
N PRO A 55 25.33 -6.63 -4.16
CA PRO A 55 26.25 -7.76 -4.08
C PRO A 55 26.96 -7.78 -2.72
N ALA A 56 26.96 -8.93 -2.06
CA ALA A 56 27.53 -9.14 -0.72
C ALA A 56 26.82 -8.42 0.45
N GLU A 57 25.73 -7.70 0.22
CA GLU A 57 24.92 -7.12 1.30
C GLU A 57 24.27 -8.24 2.12
N PRO A 58 24.37 -8.24 3.46
CA PRO A 58 23.72 -9.24 4.29
C PRO A 58 22.21 -9.10 4.21
N LEU A 59 21.50 -10.21 4.34
CA LEU A 59 20.05 -10.23 4.38
C LEU A 59 19.58 -9.51 5.66
N PRO A 60 18.74 -8.45 5.56
CA PRO A 60 18.23 -7.76 6.75
C PRO A 60 17.44 -8.75 7.62
N PRO A 61 17.54 -8.66 8.95
CA PRO A 61 16.70 -9.45 9.83
C PRO A 61 15.22 -9.13 9.53
N LEU A 62 14.40 -10.15 9.53
CA LEU A 62 12.95 -10.04 9.42
C LEU A 62 12.37 -10.41 10.78
N THR A 63 11.76 -9.46 11.46
CA THR A 63 11.15 -9.70 12.76
C THR A 63 9.76 -10.33 12.58
N GLN A 64 9.23 -10.91 13.65
CA GLN A 64 7.86 -11.41 13.67
C GLN A 64 6.86 -10.26 13.41
N GLU A 65 7.14 -9.07 13.94
CA GLU A 65 6.35 -7.85 13.75
C GLU A 65 6.33 -7.41 12.28
N ASP A 66 7.46 -7.49 11.57
CA ASP A 66 7.52 -7.21 10.12
C ASP A 66 6.60 -8.15 9.32
N LEU A 67 6.57 -9.45 9.68
CA LEU A 67 5.71 -10.45 9.03
C LEU A 67 4.22 -10.21 9.33
N GLU A 68 3.89 -9.85 10.56
CA GLU A 68 2.53 -9.52 10.97
C GLU A 68 2.05 -8.25 10.28
N PHE A 69 2.91 -7.24 10.19
CA PHE A 69 2.62 -6.01 9.46
C PHE A 69 2.38 -6.27 7.97
N GLU A 70 3.21 -7.09 7.31
CA GLU A 70 3.00 -7.47 5.91
C GLU A 70 1.65 -8.16 5.70
N ARG A 71 1.30 -9.13 6.55
CA ARG A 71 0.01 -9.83 6.46
C ARG A 71 -1.16 -8.87 6.67
N PHE A 72 -1.05 -8.00 7.67
CA PHE A 72 -2.04 -6.96 7.92
C PHE A 72 -2.22 -6.05 6.70
N GLN A 73 -1.13 -5.54 6.13
CA GLN A 73 -1.18 -4.66 4.95
C GLN A 73 -1.92 -5.33 3.77
N ILE A 74 -1.62 -6.58 3.48
CA ILE A 74 -2.24 -7.30 2.36
C ILE A 74 -3.76 -7.41 2.58
N GLN A 75 -4.19 -7.80 3.78
CA GLN A 75 -5.61 -7.95 4.11
C GLN A 75 -6.33 -6.59 4.10
N ALA A 76 -5.72 -5.56 4.69
CA ALA A 76 -6.30 -4.23 4.78
C ALA A 76 -6.42 -3.56 3.41
N VAL A 77 -5.40 -3.67 2.55
CA VAL A 77 -5.43 -3.13 1.18
C VAL A 77 -6.55 -3.77 0.37
N SER A 78 -6.67 -5.11 0.41
CA SER A 78 -7.76 -5.82 -0.29
C SER A 78 -9.14 -5.38 0.22
N ALA A 79 -9.29 -5.21 1.53
CA ALA A 79 -10.56 -4.76 2.11
C ALA A 79 -10.91 -3.31 1.72
N ILE A 80 -9.90 -2.41 1.65
CA ILE A 80 -10.07 -1.03 1.20
C ILE A 80 -10.45 -1.00 -0.28
N GLU A 81 -9.75 -1.75 -1.13
CA GLU A 81 -10.02 -1.85 -2.57
C GLU A 81 -11.46 -2.30 -2.84
N GLU A 82 -11.90 -3.38 -2.17
CA GLU A 82 -13.28 -3.88 -2.28
C GLU A 82 -14.33 -2.84 -1.83
N GLU A 83 -14.04 -2.10 -0.75
CA GLU A 83 -14.96 -1.08 -0.24
C GLU A 83 -15.00 0.15 -1.14
N GLN A 84 -13.86 0.62 -1.64
CA GLN A 84 -13.76 1.72 -2.60
C GLN A 84 -14.53 1.39 -3.88
N ASP A 85 -14.32 0.21 -4.44
CA ASP A 85 -15.06 -0.29 -5.60
C ASP A 85 -16.58 -0.35 -5.35
N ARG A 86 -16.98 -0.82 -4.18
CA ARG A 86 -18.39 -0.86 -3.78
C ARG A 86 -18.99 0.53 -3.71
N ILE A 87 -18.32 1.48 -3.05
CA ILE A 87 -18.81 2.86 -2.92
C ILE A 87 -18.94 3.49 -4.29
N LEU A 88 -18.00 3.30 -5.20
CA LEU A 88 -18.08 3.83 -6.56
C LEU A 88 -19.28 3.27 -7.33
N LYS A 89 -19.59 1.99 -7.15
CA LYS A 89 -20.72 1.32 -7.84
C LYS A 89 -22.08 1.61 -7.21
N THR A 90 -22.15 1.63 -5.88
CA THR A 90 -23.43 1.62 -5.15
C THR A 90 -23.75 2.94 -4.44
N ARG A 91 -22.76 3.84 -4.31
CA ARG A 91 -22.84 5.06 -3.51
C ARG A 91 -23.15 4.80 -2.02
N LYS A 92 -22.86 3.60 -1.53
CA LYS A 92 -23.13 3.21 -0.13
C LYS A 92 -21.87 2.62 0.49
N GLN A 93 -21.56 3.10 1.69
CA GLN A 93 -20.54 2.53 2.56
C GLN A 93 -21.09 1.27 3.25
N ASN A 94 -20.25 0.27 3.45
CA ASN A 94 -20.59 -0.96 4.17
C ASN A 94 -19.53 -1.39 5.17
N ARG A 95 -18.25 -1.38 4.76
CA ARG A 95 -17.14 -1.94 5.54
C ARG A 95 -16.14 -0.89 6.03
N THR A 96 -16.29 0.39 5.65
CA THR A 96 -15.37 1.48 6.05
C THR A 96 -15.15 1.49 7.56
N GLN A 97 -16.23 1.32 8.35
CA GLN A 97 -16.18 1.29 9.80
C GLN A 97 -15.36 0.12 10.34
N SER A 98 -15.57 -1.07 9.82
CA SER A 98 -14.83 -2.27 10.26
C SER A 98 -13.35 -2.21 9.87
N ILE A 99 -13.02 -1.58 8.73
CA ILE A 99 -11.64 -1.34 8.31
C ILE A 99 -10.97 -0.32 9.25
N ALA A 100 -11.66 0.77 9.60
CA ALA A 100 -11.15 1.75 10.55
C ALA A 100 -10.91 1.13 11.94
N ASP A 101 -11.84 0.33 12.44
CA ASP A 101 -11.67 -0.42 13.70
C ASP A 101 -10.46 -1.36 13.66
N MET A 102 -10.24 -2.03 12.54
CA MET A 102 -9.09 -2.91 12.34
C MET A 102 -7.77 -2.12 12.38
N VAL A 103 -7.70 -0.96 11.71
CA VAL A 103 -6.51 -0.07 11.72
C VAL A 103 -6.26 0.45 13.14
N ILE A 104 -7.28 0.96 13.83
CA ILE A 104 -7.15 1.53 15.18
C ILE A 104 -6.73 0.47 16.20
N ARG A 105 -7.27 -0.75 16.12
CA ARG A 105 -6.88 -1.83 17.05
C ARG A 105 -5.41 -2.22 16.91
N ASN A 106 -4.90 -2.23 15.69
CA ASN A 106 -3.52 -2.65 15.45
C ASN A 106 -2.51 -1.50 15.64
N TYR A 107 -2.88 -0.25 15.32
CA TYR A 107 -1.93 0.87 15.27
C TYR A 107 -2.36 2.11 16.03
N GLY A 108 -3.63 2.25 16.40
CA GLY A 108 -4.16 3.44 17.06
C GLY A 108 -3.77 3.61 18.53
N HIS A 109 -2.90 2.78 19.03
CA HIS A 109 -2.35 2.84 20.40
C HIS A 109 -0.82 2.90 20.40
N LEU A 110 -0.19 2.89 19.21
CA LEU A 110 1.26 2.89 19.08
C LEU A 110 1.79 4.32 19.05
N ASP A 111 2.86 4.55 19.75
CA ASP A 111 3.68 5.77 19.76
C ASP A 111 5.08 5.52 19.17
N GLU A 112 5.34 4.29 18.71
CA GLU A 112 6.59 3.85 18.15
C GLU A 112 6.67 4.11 16.63
N LYS A 113 7.89 4.24 16.12
CA LYS A 113 8.15 4.42 14.70
C LYS A 113 7.83 3.15 13.93
N ILE A 114 6.88 3.22 13.00
CA ILE A 114 6.60 2.14 12.06
C ILE A 114 7.46 2.30 10.81
N ASN A 115 8.12 1.22 10.40
CA ASN A 115 8.80 1.13 9.13
C ASN A 115 7.80 0.69 8.06
N PHE A 116 7.29 1.66 7.27
CA PHE A 116 6.41 1.39 6.14
C PHE A 116 7.20 0.79 4.96
N TYR A 117 7.80 -0.37 5.13
CA TYR A 117 8.40 -1.10 4.01
C TYR A 117 7.29 -1.70 3.16
N GLN A 118 7.05 -1.11 2.00
CA GLN A 118 6.06 -1.60 1.06
C GLN A 118 6.75 -2.47 0.01
N ASN A 119 6.54 -3.77 0.09
CA ASN A 119 7.11 -4.71 -0.86
C ASN A 119 6.42 -4.72 -2.21
N LEU A 120 5.19 -4.25 -2.30
CA LEU A 120 4.38 -4.36 -3.49
C LEU A 120 3.68 -3.04 -3.76
N ARG A 121 4.19 -2.31 -4.76
CA ARG A 121 3.45 -1.23 -5.39
C ARG A 121 3.05 -1.71 -6.77
N SER A 122 1.88 -2.34 -6.89
CA SER A 122 1.26 -2.46 -8.19
C SER A 122 0.62 -1.10 -8.53
N ARG A 123 0.52 -0.78 -9.82
CA ARG A 123 -0.22 0.43 -10.23
C ARG A 123 -1.66 0.37 -9.76
N GLU A 124 -2.24 -0.81 -9.74
CA GLU A 124 -3.64 -1.06 -9.43
C GLU A 124 -3.99 -0.86 -7.94
N ASP A 125 -3.10 -1.23 -7.01
CA ASP A 125 -3.35 -1.13 -5.57
C ASP A 125 -2.74 0.12 -4.91
N TYR A 126 -2.13 1.01 -5.71
CA TYR A 126 -1.44 2.20 -5.20
C TYR A 126 -2.33 3.07 -4.31
N PHE A 127 -3.54 3.39 -4.75
CA PHE A 127 -4.44 4.27 -4.00
C PHE A 127 -4.93 3.62 -2.71
N SER A 128 -5.28 2.35 -2.75
CA SER A 128 -5.72 1.62 -1.56
C SER A 128 -4.59 1.48 -0.53
N ARG A 129 -3.34 1.28 -0.98
CA ARG A 129 -2.16 1.29 -0.11
C ARG A 129 -1.87 2.67 0.46
N HIS A 130 -1.97 3.71 -0.37
CA HIS A 130 -1.82 5.08 0.10
C HIS A 130 -2.87 5.40 1.16
N SER A 131 -4.13 5.08 0.92
CA SER A 131 -5.22 5.26 1.89
C SER A 131 -4.98 4.51 3.19
N LEU A 132 -4.48 3.26 3.13
CA LEU A 132 -4.10 2.51 4.34
C LEU A 132 -2.99 3.20 5.12
N ASN A 133 -1.92 3.64 4.44
CA ASN A 133 -0.80 4.30 5.13
C ASN A 133 -1.23 5.60 5.79
N VAL A 134 -2.03 6.41 5.11
CA VAL A 134 -2.60 7.63 5.69
C VAL A 134 -3.49 7.30 6.89
N ALA A 135 -4.32 6.26 6.79
CA ALA A 135 -5.17 5.81 7.88
C ALA A 135 -4.37 5.36 9.12
N ILE A 136 -3.28 4.60 8.92
CA ILE A 136 -2.38 4.19 10.01
C ILE A 136 -1.72 5.41 10.65
N LEU A 137 -1.17 6.33 9.84
CA LEU A 137 -0.56 7.56 10.36
C LEU A 137 -1.56 8.42 11.11
N CYS A 138 -2.78 8.57 10.60
CA CYS A 138 -3.86 9.28 11.30
C CYS A 138 -4.20 8.63 12.64
N ALA A 139 -4.28 7.30 12.68
CA ALA A 139 -4.56 6.57 13.93
C ALA A 139 -3.47 6.82 14.99
N MET A 140 -2.19 6.78 14.59
CA MET A 140 -1.06 7.02 15.49
C MET A 140 -0.97 8.49 15.93
N VAL A 141 -1.07 9.43 14.99
CA VAL A 141 -0.99 10.87 15.30
C VAL A 141 -2.12 11.29 16.25
N THR A 142 -3.34 10.85 16.01
CA THR A 142 -4.48 11.15 16.88
C THR A 142 -4.31 10.53 18.26
N HIS A 143 -3.69 9.36 18.37
CA HIS A 143 -3.33 8.75 19.66
C HIS A 143 -2.31 9.60 20.42
N VAL A 144 -1.19 9.94 19.79
CA VAL A 144 -0.13 10.78 20.39
C VAL A 144 -0.65 12.16 20.81
N MET A 145 -1.59 12.72 20.04
CA MET A 145 -2.24 14.00 20.36
C MET A 145 -3.32 13.88 21.42
N ASN A 146 -3.58 12.70 21.97
CA ASN A 146 -4.66 12.42 22.93
C ASN A 146 -6.05 12.86 22.43
N ILE A 147 -6.31 12.72 21.15
CA ILE A 147 -7.62 13.01 20.56
C ILE A 147 -8.65 11.98 21.06
N ARG A 148 -9.89 12.41 21.26
CA ARG A 148 -10.96 11.52 21.70
C ARG A 148 -11.14 10.37 20.70
N ARG A 149 -11.43 9.17 21.23
CA ARG A 149 -11.56 7.95 20.41
C ARG A 149 -12.57 8.07 19.26
N GLU A 150 -13.64 8.80 19.49
CA GLU A 150 -14.65 9.05 18.45
C GLU A 150 -14.09 9.89 17.29
N GLU A 151 -13.33 10.94 17.61
CA GLU A 151 -12.67 11.79 16.61
C GLU A 151 -11.52 11.06 15.89
N GLN A 152 -10.75 10.23 16.62
CA GLN A 152 -9.76 9.33 16.03
C GLN A 152 -10.43 8.42 15.01
N TYR A 153 -11.54 7.82 15.37
CA TYR A 153 -12.30 6.93 14.49
C TYR A 153 -12.79 7.63 13.22
N HIS A 154 -13.39 8.82 13.35
CA HIS A 154 -13.82 9.61 12.19
C HIS A 154 -12.65 10.01 11.30
N THR A 155 -11.52 10.39 11.91
CA THR A 155 -10.29 10.74 11.17
C THR A 155 -9.77 9.57 10.35
N VAL A 156 -9.74 8.37 10.93
CA VAL A 156 -9.30 7.16 10.23
C VAL A 156 -10.28 6.78 9.12
N CYS A 157 -11.60 6.87 9.33
CA CYS A 157 -12.59 6.66 8.28
C CYS A 157 -12.41 7.65 7.12
N ALA A 158 -12.19 8.93 7.42
CA ALA A 158 -11.92 9.94 6.41
C ALA A 158 -10.63 9.64 5.64
N ALA A 159 -9.57 9.21 6.33
CA ALA A 159 -8.30 8.82 5.72
C ALA A 159 -8.43 7.64 4.73
N ILE A 160 -9.29 6.66 5.01
CA ILE A 160 -9.57 5.54 4.10
C ILE A 160 -10.23 6.02 2.79
N LEU A 161 -11.01 7.09 2.84
CA LEU A 161 -11.85 7.54 1.74
C LEU A 161 -11.34 8.81 1.04
N HIS A 162 -10.32 9.49 1.57
CA HIS A 162 -9.91 10.84 1.12
C HIS A 162 -9.58 10.94 -0.38
N ASP A 163 -9.08 9.87 -0.97
CA ASP A 163 -8.64 9.83 -2.38
C ASP A 163 -9.59 9.07 -3.31
N MET A 164 -10.86 8.88 -2.92
CA MET A 164 -11.87 8.17 -3.71
C MET A 164 -12.03 8.72 -5.14
N GLY A 165 -11.88 10.03 -5.33
CA GLY A 165 -11.94 10.67 -6.64
C GLY A 165 -10.83 10.21 -7.59
N LYS A 166 -9.64 9.91 -7.05
CA LYS A 166 -8.49 9.43 -7.83
C LYS A 166 -8.64 7.96 -8.24
N VAL A 167 -9.29 7.13 -7.43
CA VAL A 167 -9.54 5.71 -7.75
C VAL A 167 -10.34 5.57 -9.04
N LYS A 168 -11.27 6.49 -9.29
CA LYS A 168 -12.11 6.50 -10.50
C LYS A 168 -11.34 6.85 -11.78
N LYS A 169 -10.22 7.57 -11.68
CA LYS A 169 -9.41 8.07 -12.82
C LYS A 169 -8.07 7.37 -12.96
N HIS A 170 -8.01 6.12 -12.57
CA HIS A 170 -6.78 5.32 -12.46
C HIS A 170 -5.87 5.36 -13.69
N ASP A 171 -6.44 5.40 -14.90
CA ASP A 171 -5.68 5.34 -16.15
C ASP A 171 -4.96 6.67 -16.48
N ASP A 172 -5.49 7.82 -16.04
CA ASP A 172 -4.96 9.14 -16.37
C ASP A 172 -3.76 9.55 -15.48
N VAL A 173 -3.74 9.08 -14.23
CA VAL A 173 -2.73 9.50 -13.23
C VAL A 173 -1.35 8.88 -13.49
N TYR A 174 -1.28 7.76 -14.21
CA TYR A 174 -0.04 7.03 -14.47
C TYR A 174 0.54 7.23 -15.87
N SER A 175 -0.04 8.13 -16.67
CA SER A 175 0.45 8.42 -18.03
C SER A 175 1.86 9.04 -18.06
N GLY A 176 2.44 9.39 -16.90
CA GLY A 176 3.75 10.06 -16.81
C GLY A 176 3.73 11.51 -17.27
N ALA A 177 2.58 12.02 -17.69
CA ALA A 177 2.42 13.43 -18.05
C ALA A 177 2.46 14.29 -16.78
N PRO A 178 3.08 15.48 -16.81
CA PRO A 178 3.06 16.38 -15.67
C PRO A 178 1.62 16.79 -15.36
N TYR A 179 1.26 16.71 -14.08
CA TYR A 179 -0.07 17.08 -13.58
C TYR A 179 -0.33 18.56 -13.85
N THR A 180 -1.31 18.88 -14.68
CA THR A 180 -1.66 20.27 -14.99
C THR A 180 -2.61 20.85 -13.93
N ARG A 181 -2.69 22.19 -13.89
CA ARG A 181 -3.66 22.90 -13.03
C ARG A 181 -5.11 22.52 -13.37
N GLU A 182 -5.40 22.23 -14.63
CA GLU A 182 -6.72 21.78 -15.08
C GLU A 182 -7.07 20.37 -14.59
N ASP A 183 -6.05 19.47 -14.48
CA ASP A 183 -6.22 18.16 -13.91
C ASP A 183 -6.52 18.23 -12.41
N MET A 184 -5.89 19.18 -11.70
CA MET A 184 -6.19 19.44 -10.29
C MET A 184 -7.64 19.93 -10.10
N LEU A 185 -8.11 20.87 -10.90
CA LEU A 185 -9.48 21.40 -10.83
C LEU A 185 -10.51 20.30 -11.13
N ARG A 186 -10.30 19.51 -12.18
CA ARG A 186 -11.16 18.36 -12.50
C ARG A 186 -11.21 17.30 -11.39
N ASN A 187 -10.14 17.13 -10.63
CA ASN A 187 -10.13 16.21 -9.49
C ASN A 187 -10.89 16.75 -8.28
N CYS A 188 -10.89 18.08 -8.07
CA CYS A 188 -11.68 18.70 -7.00
C CYS A 188 -13.19 18.65 -7.27
N GLU A 189 -13.63 18.68 -8.55
CA GLU A 189 -15.06 18.60 -8.92
C GLU A 189 -15.65 17.18 -8.78
N THR A 190 -14.80 16.17 -8.57
CA THR A 190 -15.22 14.75 -8.48
C THR A 190 -15.16 14.17 -7.07
N GLN A 191 -14.78 14.97 -6.08
CA GLN A 191 -14.86 14.64 -4.65
C GLN A 191 -16.21 15.09 -4.07
#